data_7109292f2a8746ea9a7a35b0c71e34bc
#
_entry.id   7109292f2a8746ea9a7a35b0c71e34bc
#
_cell.length_a   1.000
_cell.length_b   1.000
_cell.length_c   1.000
_cell.angle_alpha   90.00
_cell.angle_beta   90.00
_cell.angle_gamma   90.00
#
_symmetry.space_group_name_H-M   'P 1'
#
loop_
_entity.id
_entity.type
_entity.pdbx_description
1 polymer ?
#
loop_
_entity_poly.entity_id
_entity_poly.type
_entity_poly.pdbx_seq_one_letter_code
_entity_poly.pdbx_strand_id
1 'polypeptide(L)'
;MAKVNEWKTAISTDATDLISLQHMIDCGITAMELSVSAACVHEIDWQGLRDHAAAVGMEVWSYHLPFADAINIAAPDESARAAAVARQCGLIDLANAIGVRRFVIHPSAEPIPDDERSAWMASAKKSLAELAEYAAARDSVICVEDLPRTCLGHTADEMLELIAVDDRLRVCFDVNHLCTAYGCTHAEFVEKLGDKIVTTHMSDYDFIDEKHFFPGVGLINWKSLIELLEDAGYDGPFLYEGGFSPSHWAPEKPYGTIETARERHMTIKELTGAE
;
A
#
# COMPACT_ATOMS: atom_id res chain seq x y z
N MET A 1 -6.23 3.09 22.26
CA MET A 1 -5.61 3.26 20.95
C MET A 1 -4.35 2.42 20.94
N ALA A 2 -4.13 1.63 19.88
CA ALA A 2 -2.92 0.83 19.75
C ALA A 2 -1.69 1.74 19.66
N LYS A 3 -0.60 1.33 20.27
CA LYS A 3 0.67 2.06 20.20
C LYS A 3 1.56 1.41 19.14
N VAL A 4 2.50 2.14 18.58
CA VAL A 4 3.39 1.66 17.51
C VAL A 4 4.11 0.35 17.87
N ASN A 5 4.40 0.12 19.15
CA ASN A 5 4.99 -1.13 19.61
C ASN A 5 4.03 -2.33 19.61
N GLU A 6 2.73 -2.09 19.44
CA GLU A 6 1.70 -3.12 19.29
C GLU A 6 1.37 -3.40 17.81
N TRP A 7 1.83 -2.53 16.90
CA TRP A 7 1.65 -2.76 15.48
C TRP A 7 2.49 -3.94 15.01
N LYS A 8 1.93 -4.73 14.09
CA LYS A 8 2.70 -5.77 13.41
C LYS A 8 3.77 -5.14 12.54
N THR A 9 4.90 -5.81 12.41
CA THR A 9 5.87 -5.49 11.37
C THR A 9 5.50 -6.26 10.11
N ALA A 10 5.32 -5.55 9.02
CA ALA A 10 4.98 -6.09 7.71
C ALA A 10 5.90 -5.57 6.62
N ILE A 11 5.89 -6.22 5.47
CA ILE A 11 6.69 -5.86 4.30
C ILE A 11 5.88 -6.09 3.02
N SER A 12 6.00 -5.17 2.06
CA SER A 12 5.53 -5.37 0.68
C SER A 12 6.57 -6.18 -0.09
N THR A 13 6.16 -7.32 -0.69
CA THR A 13 7.09 -8.29 -1.30
C THR A 13 6.41 -9.13 -2.37
N ASP A 14 7.20 -9.60 -3.34
CA ASP A 14 6.82 -10.58 -4.34
C ASP A 14 7.18 -12.03 -3.92
N ALA A 15 7.79 -12.22 -2.76
CA ALA A 15 8.20 -13.53 -2.27
C ALA A 15 7.00 -14.38 -1.83
N THR A 16 6.93 -15.60 -2.35
CA THR A 16 5.83 -16.55 -2.05
C THR A 16 6.34 -17.92 -1.60
N ASP A 17 7.66 -18.14 -1.63
CA ASP A 17 8.26 -19.43 -1.28
C ASP A 17 8.51 -19.56 0.23
N LEU A 18 8.50 -20.81 0.70
CA LEU A 18 8.60 -21.13 2.12
C LEU A 18 9.91 -20.62 2.78
N ILE A 19 11.03 -20.62 2.04
CA ILE A 19 12.33 -20.22 2.58
C ILE A 19 12.35 -18.73 2.83
N SER A 20 11.88 -17.94 1.87
CA SER A 20 11.78 -16.48 2.00
C SER A 20 10.83 -16.07 3.12
N LEU A 21 9.66 -16.70 3.22
CA LEU A 21 8.69 -16.41 4.28
C LEU A 21 9.23 -16.79 5.66
N GLN A 22 9.91 -17.94 5.81
CA GLN A 22 10.55 -18.32 7.06
C GLN A 22 11.63 -17.31 7.46
N HIS A 23 12.44 -16.86 6.51
CA HIS A 23 13.47 -15.85 6.79
C HIS A 23 12.88 -14.53 7.29
N MET A 24 11.75 -14.08 6.70
CA MET A 24 11.04 -12.89 7.18
C MET A 24 10.57 -13.07 8.64
N ILE A 25 9.98 -14.22 8.96
CA ILE A 25 9.56 -14.56 10.33
C ILE A 25 10.75 -14.55 11.30
N ASP A 26 11.88 -15.14 10.91
CA ASP A 26 13.11 -15.16 11.71
C ASP A 26 13.65 -13.75 11.96
N CYS A 27 13.39 -12.81 11.05
CA CYS A 27 13.69 -11.39 11.20
C CYS A 27 12.62 -10.60 11.98
N GLY A 28 11.55 -11.25 12.45
CA GLY A 28 10.49 -10.61 13.24
C GLY A 28 9.41 -9.92 12.39
N ILE A 29 9.37 -10.18 11.08
CA ILE A 29 8.32 -9.71 10.18
C ILE A 29 7.21 -10.75 10.17
N THR A 30 6.03 -10.39 10.69
CA THR A 30 4.94 -11.35 10.95
C THR A 30 3.74 -11.18 10.01
N ALA A 31 3.78 -10.17 9.17
CA ALA A 31 2.77 -9.92 8.14
C ALA A 31 3.43 -9.48 6.84
N MET A 32 2.73 -9.67 5.72
CA MET A 32 3.19 -9.24 4.41
C MET A 32 2.05 -8.66 3.59
N GLU A 33 2.40 -7.75 2.70
CA GLU A 33 1.61 -7.43 1.53
C GLU A 33 2.20 -8.17 0.34
N LEU A 34 1.37 -8.91 -0.36
CA LEU A 34 1.77 -9.47 -1.64
C LEU A 34 1.73 -8.35 -2.69
N SER A 35 2.87 -8.07 -3.34
CA SER A 35 2.98 -7.07 -4.41
C SER A 35 3.74 -7.69 -5.59
N VAL A 36 3.01 -7.98 -6.67
CA VAL A 36 3.56 -8.65 -7.84
C VAL A 36 3.23 -7.85 -9.09
N SER A 37 4.21 -7.65 -9.96
CA SER A 37 4.02 -6.90 -11.20
C SER A 37 2.92 -7.50 -12.07
N ALA A 38 2.23 -6.66 -12.85
CA ALA A 38 1.17 -7.08 -13.76
C ALA A 38 1.61 -8.16 -14.78
N ALA A 39 2.91 -8.21 -15.09
CA ALA A 39 3.49 -9.20 -15.99
C ALA A 39 3.64 -10.59 -15.34
N CYS A 40 3.92 -10.64 -14.03
CA CYS A 40 4.23 -11.88 -13.31
C CYS A 40 3.05 -12.42 -12.48
N VAL A 41 1.94 -11.70 -12.41
CA VAL A 41 0.78 -12.10 -11.60
C VAL A 41 0.22 -13.49 -11.95
N HIS A 42 0.41 -13.94 -13.19
CA HIS A 42 -0.02 -15.26 -13.65
C HIS A 42 0.89 -16.41 -13.16
N GLU A 43 2.06 -16.09 -12.60
CA GLU A 43 3.02 -17.05 -12.06
C GLU A 43 2.78 -17.35 -10.58
N ILE A 44 1.87 -16.64 -9.91
CA ILE A 44 1.58 -16.82 -8.49
C ILE A 44 0.93 -18.19 -8.25
N ASP A 45 1.61 -19.04 -7.50
CA ASP A 45 1.01 -20.24 -6.89
C ASP A 45 0.24 -19.84 -5.62
N TRP A 46 -1.01 -19.43 -5.78
CA TRP A 46 -1.87 -18.98 -4.69
C TRP A 46 -2.03 -20.03 -3.59
N GLN A 47 -2.15 -21.30 -3.97
CA GLN A 47 -2.28 -22.38 -3.01
C GLN A 47 -0.98 -22.61 -2.25
N GLY A 48 0.14 -22.60 -2.95
CA GLY A 48 1.48 -22.69 -2.36
C GLY A 48 1.74 -21.55 -1.39
N LEU A 49 1.41 -20.31 -1.77
CA LEU A 49 1.54 -19.15 -0.88
C LEU A 49 0.73 -19.34 0.42
N ARG A 50 -0.54 -19.76 0.32
CA ARG A 50 -1.36 -20.03 1.50
C ARG A 50 -0.73 -21.06 2.42
N ASP A 51 -0.28 -22.17 1.84
CA ASP A 51 0.26 -23.29 2.62
C ASP A 51 1.62 -22.92 3.25
N HIS A 52 2.47 -22.19 2.53
CA HIS A 52 3.74 -21.68 3.04
C HIS A 52 3.54 -20.65 4.16
N ALA A 53 2.66 -19.66 3.95
CA ALA A 53 2.34 -18.65 4.95
C ALA A 53 1.79 -19.28 6.23
N ALA A 54 0.86 -20.23 6.10
CA ALA A 54 0.31 -20.98 7.25
C ALA A 54 1.38 -21.79 7.98
N ALA A 55 2.32 -22.41 7.26
CA ALA A 55 3.39 -23.23 7.86
C ALA A 55 4.33 -22.43 8.76
N VAL A 56 4.59 -21.16 8.44
CA VAL A 56 5.50 -20.29 9.20
C VAL A 56 4.77 -19.29 10.11
N GLY A 57 3.44 -19.24 10.06
CA GLY A 57 2.65 -18.26 10.83
C GLY A 57 2.70 -16.83 10.27
N MET A 58 2.98 -16.67 8.97
CA MET A 58 2.93 -15.39 8.27
C MET A 58 1.48 -15.01 7.96
N GLU A 59 1.07 -13.78 8.28
CA GLU A 59 -0.20 -13.24 7.81
C GLU A 59 -0.02 -12.60 6.44
N VAL A 60 -0.81 -13.02 5.45
CA VAL A 60 -0.94 -12.25 4.21
C VAL A 60 -1.96 -11.13 4.47
N TRP A 61 -1.46 -9.99 4.93
CA TRP A 61 -2.25 -8.85 5.40
C TRP A 61 -3.06 -8.20 4.30
N SER A 62 -2.40 -7.95 3.17
CA SER A 62 -3.00 -7.29 1.99
C SER A 62 -2.43 -7.86 0.70
N TYR A 63 -3.13 -7.57 -0.38
CA TYR A 63 -2.64 -7.76 -1.73
C TYR A 63 -2.68 -6.44 -2.48
N HIS A 64 -1.51 -5.98 -2.90
CA HIS A 64 -1.39 -4.83 -3.79
C HIS A 64 -1.80 -5.26 -5.19
N LEU A 65 -2.97 -4.81 -5.61
CA LEU A 65 -3.48 -5.11 -6.95
C LEU A 65 -2.54 -4.50 -8.00
N PRO A 66 -2.16 -5.26 -9.03
CA PRO A 66 -1.22 -4.78 -10.01
C PRO A 66 -1.75 -3.56 -10.75
N PHE A 67 -0.85 -2.64 -11.05
CA PHE A 67 -1.12 -1.40 -11.74
C PHE A 67 -0.24 -1.27 -12.98
N ALA A 68 -0.79 -0.72 -14.04
CA ALA A 68 -0.11 -0.35 -15.27
C ALA A 68 -1.11 0.40 -16.16
N ASP A 69 -0.66 1.10 -17.18
CA ASP A 69 -1.54 1.82 -18.13
C ASP A 69 -2.61 0.91 -18.75
N ALA A 70 -2.25 -0.34 -19.08
CA ALA A 70 -3.16 -1.31 -19.69
C ALA A 70 -4.26 -1.82 -18.75
N ILE A 71 -4.17 -1.53 -17.44
CA ILE A 71 -5.13 -1.96 -16.41
C ILE A 71 -5.53 -0.80 -15.51
N ASN A 72 -5.51 0.41 -16.07
CA ASN A 72 -5.84 1.64 -15.35
C ASN A 72 -7.36 1.75 -15.16
N ILE A 73 -7.80 1.68 -13.92
CA ILE A 73 -9.22 1.77 -13.55
C ILE A 73 -9.81 3.16 -13.76
N ALA A 74 -8.97 4.18 -13.96
CA ALA A 74 -9.36 5.55 -14.24
C ALA A 74 -9.49 5.86 -15.74
N ALA A 75 -9.26 4.88 -16.63
CA ALA A 75 -9.32 5.13 -18.07
C ALA A 75 -10.63 5.77 -18.49
N PRO A 76 -10.62 6.93 -19.21
CA PRO A 76 -11.85 7.56 -19.69
C PRO A 76 -12.60 6.71 -20.74
N ASP A 77 -11.89 5.84 -21.47
CA ASP A 77 -12.52 4.86 -22.36
C ASP A 77 -13.22 3.78 -21.54
N GLU A 78 -14.53 3.69 -21.65
CA GLU A 78 -15.35 2.78 -20.85
C GLU A 78 -15.00 1.30 -21.09
N SER A 79 -14.59 0.91 -22.28
CA SER A 79 -14.21 -0.47 -22.55
C SER A 79 -12.90 -0.83 -21.84
N ALA A 80 -11.92 0.06 -21.88
CA ALA A 80 -10.66 -0.11 -21.17
C ALA A 80 -10.88 -0.12 -19.64
N ARG A 81 -11.68 0.83 -19.12
CA ARG A 81 -12.05 0.89 -17.72
C ARG A 81 -12.70 -0.41 -17.22
N ALA A 82 -13.75 -0.86 -17.95
CA ALA A 82 -14.49 -2.06 -17.57
C ALA A 82 -13.61 -3.33 -17.63
N ALA A 83 -12.70 -3.41 -18.61
CA ALA A 83 -11.74 -4.50 -18.70
C ALA A 83 -10.75 -4.48 -17.52
N ALA A 84 -10.27 -3.30 -17.11
CA ALA A 84 -9.42 -3.14 -15.94
C ALA A 84 -10.13 -3.59 -14.66
N VAL A 85 -11.36 -3.12 -14.42
CA VAL A 85 -12.17 -3.53 -13.26
C VAL A 85 -12.40 -5.04 -13.24
N ALA A 86 -12.78 -5.63 -14.37
CA ALA A 86 -13.01 -7.08 -14.46
C ALA A 86 -11.74 -7.88 -14.14
N ARG A 87 -10.56 -7.40 -14.56
CA ARG A 87 -9.28 -8.01 -14.22
C ARG A 87 -9.02 -7.94 -12.71
N GLN A 88 -9.20 -6.77 -12.09
CA GLN A 88 -9.03 -6.62 -10.64
C GLN A 88 -9.99 -7.52 -9.86
N CYS A 89 -11.24 -7.62 -10.28
CA CYS A 89 -12.22 -8.55 -9.68
C CYS A 89 -11.73 -9.99 -9.69
N GLY A 90 -11.16 -10.46 -10.80
CA GLY A 90 -10.60 -11.82 -10.89
C GLY A 90 -9.44 -12.05 -9.94
N LEU A 91 -8.58 -11.05 -9.74
CA LEU A 91 -7.46 -11.11 -8.79
C LEU A 91 -7.93 -11.07 -7.33
N ILE A 92 -8.95 -10.28 -7.04
CA ILE A 92 -9.63 -10.28 -5.73
C ILE A 92 -10.15 -11.68 -5.41
N ASP A 93 -10.78 -12.38 -6.35
CA ASP A 93 -11.26 -13.75 -6.14
C ASP A 93 -10.14 -14.72 -5.76
N LEU A 94 -9.02 -14.67 -6.50
CA LEU A 94 -7.88 -15.55 -6.25
C LEU A 94 -7.25 -15.31 -4.87
N ALA A 95 -6.98 -14.07 -4.52
CA ALA A 95 -6.37 -13.74 -3.24
C ALA A 95 -7.36 -13.91 -2.06
N ASN A 96 -8.64 -13.59 -2.25
CA ASN A 96 -9.67 -13.83 -1.24
C ASN A 96 -9.82 -15.32 -0.90
N ALA A 97 -9.68 -16.22 -1.89
CA ALA A 97 -9.74 -17.67 -1.68
C ALA A 97 -8.64 -18.19 -0.74
N ILE A 98 -7.52 -17.50 -0.63
CA ILE A 98 -6.43 -17.84 0.31
C ILE A 98 -6.48 -17.05 1.62
N GLY A 99 -7.51 -16.25 1.83
CA GLY A 99 -7.75 -15.54 3.09
C GLY A 99 -7.42 -14.05 3.09
N VAL A 100 -6.91 -13.49 1.99
CA VAL A 100 -6.66 -12.03 1.90
C VAL A 100 -7.99 -11.27 1.94
N ARG A 101 -8.01 -10.18 2.70
CA ARG A 101 -9.23 -9.37 2.92
C ARG A 101 -9.03 -7.88 2.61
N ARG A 102 -7.81 -7.43 2.40
CA ARG A 102 -7.47 -6.03 2.07
C ARG A 102 -6.79 -6.00 0.71
N PHE A 103 -7.31 -5.14 -0.16
CA PHE A 103 -6.83 -5.00 -1.53
C PHE A 103 -6.41 -3.56 -1.76
N VAL A 104 -5.12 -3.31 -1.83
CA VAL A 104 -4.58 -1.99 -2.14
C VAL A 104 -4.69 -1.76 -3.64
N ILE A 105 -5.15 -0.58 -4.04
CA ILE A 105 -5.34 -0.22 -5.43
C ILE A 105 -4.91 1.22 -5.71
N HIS A 106 -4.18 1.39 -6.80
CA HIS A 106 -3.92 2.70 -7.38
C HIS A 106 -5.20 3.26 -8.02
N PRO A 107 -5.66 4.46 -7.64
CA PRO A 107 -6.83 5.08 -8.26
C PRO A 107 -6.59 5.48 -9.72
N SER A 108 -5.33 5.62 -10.14
CA SER A 108 -4.94 5.93 -11.53
C SER A 108 -3.51 5.49 -11.83
N ALA A 109 -3.08 5.67 -13.08
CA ALA A 109 -1.68 5.73 -13.48
C ALA A 109 -1.34 7.16 -13.93
N GLU A 110 -0.07 7.47 -14.13
CA GLU A 110 0.39 8.78 -14.61
C GLU A 110 1.02 8.69 -16.02
N PRO A 111 1.10 9.80 -16.76
CA PRO A 111 0.61 11.14 -16.37
C PRO A 111 -0.89 11.33 -16.60
N ILE A 112 -1.54 12.15 -15.77
CA ILE A 112 -2.90 12.61 -16.03
C ILE A 112 -2.84 14.08 -16.44
N PRO A 113 -3.28 14.44 -17.66
CA PRO A 113 -3.35 15.83 -18.10
C PRO A 113 -4.39 16.63 -17.29
N ASP A 114 -4.06 17.87 -16.94
CA ASP A 114 -4.94 18.73 -16.15
C ASP A 114 -6.30 18.98 -16.81
N ASP A 115 -6.32 19.15 -18.11
CA ASP A 115 -7.54 19.40 -18.91
C ASP A 115 -8.44 18.16 -19.03
N GLU A 116 -7.92 16.97 -18.81
CA GLU A 116 -8.64 15.71 -18.81
C GLU A 116 -8.96 15.20 -17.39
N ARG A 117 -8.37 15.80 -16.35
CA ARG A 117 -8.41 15.29 -14.98
C ARG A 117 -9.81 14.97 -14.47
N SER A 118 -10.81 15.78 -14.82
CA SER A 118 -12.19 15.54 -14.42
C SER A 118 -12.79 14.27 -15.03
N ALA A 119 -12.42 13.91 -16.25
CA ALA A 119 -12.87 12.67 -16.90
C ALA A 119 -12.23 11.44 -16.26
N TRP A 120 -10.93 11.51 -15.96
CA TRP A 120 -10.21 10.47 -15.25
C TRP A 120 -10.75 10.26 -13.83
N MET A 121 -11.01 11.36 -13.11
CA MET A 121 -11.63 11.30 -11.78
C MET A 121 -13.01 10.65 -11.82
N ALA A 122 -13.86 10.99 -12.77
CA ALA A 122 -15.19 10.39 -12.92
C ALA A 122 -15.11 8.89 -13.20
N SER A 123 -14.16 8.45 -14.03
CA SER A 123 -13.91 7.04 -14.34
C SER A 123 -13.38 6.27 -13.12
N ALA A 124 -12.42 6.83 -12.40
CA ALA A 124 -11.88 6.25 -11.17
C ALA A 124 -12.98 6.04 -10.12
N LYS A 125 -13.79 7.08 -9.87
CA LYS A 125 -14.92 7.02 -8.92
C LYS A 125 -15.92 5.93 -9.27
N LYS A 126 -16.27 5.79 -10.56
CA LYS A 126 -17.15 4.71 -11.02
C LYS A 126 -16.54 3.34 -10.76
N SER A 127 -15.26 3.15 -11.08
CA SER A 127 -14.55 1.90 -10.88
C SER A 127 -14.42 1.54 -9.39
N LEU A 128 -14.11 2.52 -8.55
CA LEU A 128 -13.98 2.32 -7.10
C LEU A 128 -15.30 1.89 -6.46
N ALA A 129 -16.43 2.47 -6.89
CA ALA A 129 -17.75 2.05 -6.43
C ALA A 129 -18.06 0.59 -6.82
N GLU A 130 -17.78 0.20 -8.08
CA GLU A 130 -17.94 -1.18 -8.55
C GLU A 130 -17.04 -2.16 -7.76
N LEU A 131 -15.78 -1.81 -7.53
CA LEU A 131 -14.84 -2.64 -6.78
C LEU A 131 -15.18 -2.72 -5.29
N ALA A 132 -15.66 -1.65 -4.68
CA ALA A 132 -16.11 -1.65 -3.28
C ALA A 132 -17.28 -2.62 -3.06
N GLU A 133 -18.27 -2.59 -3.96
CA GLU A 133 -19.40 -3.53 -3.93
C GLU A 133 -18.91 -4.98 -4.13
N TYR A 134 -18.02 -5.18 -5.09
CA TYR A 134 -17.47 -6.50 -5.40
C TYR A 134 -16.69 -7.11 -4.24
N ALA A 135 -15.82 -6.32 -3.59
CA ALA A 135 -15.02 -6.75 -2.45
C ALA A 135 -15.89 -7.01 -1.21
N ALA A 136 -16.88 -6.15 -0.94
CA ALA A 136 -17.77 -6.31 0.20
C ALA A 136 -18.59 -7.60 0.15
N ALA A 137 -19.01 -8.04 -1.04
CA ALA A 137 -19.69 -9.33 -1.22
C ALA A 137 -18.77 -10.55 -0.88
N ARG A 138 -17.50 -10.32 -0.58
CA ARG A 138 -16.46 -11.29 -0.21
C ARG A 138 -15.85 -11.06 1.16
N ASP A 139 -16.53 -10.29 2.01
CA ASP A 139 -16.03 -9.84 3.32
C ASP A 139 -14.64 -9.19 3.22
N SER A 140 -14.43 -8.40 2.18
CA SER A 140 -13.17 -7.75 1.86
C SER A 140 -13.32 -6.26 1.63
N VAL A 141 -12.22 -5.54 1.65
CA VAL A 141 -12.19 -4.08 1.52
C VAL A 141 -11.18 -3.64 0.47
N ILE A 142 -11.53 -2.61 -0.28
CA ILE A 142 -10.62 -1.89 -1.16
C ILE A 142 -9.98 -0.75 -0.38
N CYS A 143 -8.66 -0.71 -0.39
CA CYS A 143 -7.84 0.34 0.21
C CYS A 143 -7.26 1.18 -0.94
N VAL A 144 -7.79 2.37 -1.13
CA VAL A 144 -7.30 3.30 -2.16
C VAL A 144 -6.01 3.92 -1.68
N GLU A 145 -4.97 3.85 -2.48
CA GLU A 145 -3.67 4.42 -2.16
C GLU A 145 -3.57 5.86 -2.66
N ASP A 146 -3.01 6.74 -1.82
CA ASP A 146 -2.59 8.05 -2.30
C ASP A 146 -1.36 7.91 -3.21
N LEU A 147 -1.32 8.70 -4.26
CA LEU A 147 -0.29 8.57 -5.30
C LEU A 147 0.45 9.90 -5.52
N PRO A 148 1.70 9.85 -6.01
CA PRO A 148 2.48 11.07 -6.19
C PRO A 148 2.11 11.84 -7.47
N ARG A 149 2.72 13.01 -7.62
CA ARG A 149 2.82 13.82 -8.86
C ARG A 149 1.47 14.14 -9.50
N THR A 150 1.23 13.65 -10.73
CA THR A 150 0.02 13.94 -11.50
C THR A 150 -1.08 12.90 -11.34
N CYS A 151 -0.84 11.83 -10.57
CA CYS A 151 -1.85 10.82 -10.31
C CYS A 151 -3.08 11.39 -9.60
N LEU A 152 -4.19 10.68 -9.67
CA LEU A 152 -5.35 10.97 -8.82
C LEU A 152 -5.02 10.56 -7.38
N GLY A 153 -5.53 11.33 -6.43
CA GLY A 153 -5.31 11.05 -5.01
C GLY A 153 -4.01 11.63 -4.45
N HIS A 154 -3.33 12.54 -5.16
CA HIS A 154 -2.08 13.16 -4.72
C HIS A 154 -2.27 14.21 -3.61
N THR A 155 -3.51 14.51 -3.23
CA THR A 155 -3.85 15.36 -2.10
C THR A 155 -4.94 14.74 -1.24
N ALA A 156 -5.02 15.14 0.03
CA ALA A 156 -6.06 14.66 0.94
C ALA A 156 -7.49 14.99 0.42
N ASP A 157 -7.68 16.13 -0.23
CA ASP A 157 -8.99 16.51 -0.77
C ASP A 157 -9.40 15.62 -1.96
N GLU A 158 -8.47 15.28 -2.85
CA GLU A 158 -8.75 14.33 -3.92
C GLU A 158 -9.00 12.91 -3.40
N MET A 159 -8.25 12.48 -2.38
CA MET A 159 -8.51 11.19 -1.74
C MET A 159 -9.91 11.15 -1.10
N LEU A 160 -10.33 12.21 -0.41
CA LEU A 160 -11.69 12.33 0.11
C LEU A 160 -12.73 12.25 -1.02
N GLU A 161 -12.48 12.92 -2.15
CA GLU A 161 -13.38 12.85 -3.31
C GLU A 161 -13.46 11.43 -3.89
N LEU A 162 -12.36 10.73 -3.99
CA LEU A 162 -12.30 9.36 -4.50
C LEU A 162 -13.06 8.38 -3.60
N ILE A 163 -12.82 8.41 -2.28
CA ILE A 163 -13.43 7.46 -1.36
C ILE A 163 -14.87 7.81 -0.96
N ALA A 164 -15.33 9.04 -1.22
CA ALA A 164 -16.71 9.45 -0.91
C ALA A 164 -17.78 8.73 -1.75
N VAL A 165 -17.40 7.97 -2.79
CA VAL A 165 -18.33 7.24 -3.65
C VAL A 165 -18.92 6.01 -2.97
N ASP A 166 -18.24 5.48 -1.94
CA ASP A 166 -18.72 4.33 -1.16
C ASP A 166 -18.10 4.32 0.24
N ASP A 167 -18.93 4.30 1.27
CA ASP A 167 -18.49 4.35 2.69
C ASP A 167 -17.65 3.13 3.10
N ARG A 168 -17.64 2.08 2.32
CA ARG A 168 -16.82 0.86 2.55
C ARG A 168 -15.38 1.01 2.11
N LEU A 169 -15.06 1.98 1.26
CA LEU A 169 -13.70 2.26 0.85
C LEU A 169 -12.84 2.68 2.04
N ARG A 170 -11.59 2.28 2.00
CA ARG A 170 -10.55 2.61 2.99
C ARG A 170 -9.34 3.20 2.28
N VAL A 171 -8.38 3.62 3.05
CA VAL A 171 -7.15 4.25 2.57
C VAL A 171 -5.96 3.36 2.89
N CYS A 172 -5.10 3.17 1.90
CA CYS A 172 -3.71 2.83 2.08
C CYS A 172 -2.93 4.14 2.05
N PHE A 173 -2.26 4.47 3.16
CA PHE A 173 -1.50 5.70 3.25
C PHE A 173 -0.02 5.44 2.92
N ASP A 174 0.42 5.88 1.74
CA ASP A 174 1.84 5.89 1.40
C ASP A 174 2.48 7.20 1.82
N VAL A 175 3.34 7.11 2.81
CA VAL A 175 3.99 8.30 3.39
C VAL A 175 5.02 8.95 2.47
N ASN A 176 5.42 8.26 1.40
CA ASN A 176 6.40 8.72 0.40
C ASN A 176 5.75 9.51 -0.76
N HIS A 177 4.44 9.36 -0.95
CA HIS A 177 3.74 9.94 -2.08
C HIS A 177 3.28 11.39 -1.86
N LEU A 178 3.19 11.85 -0.62
CA LEU A 178 2.84 13.22 -0.30
C LEU A 178 4.05 14.14 -0.48
N CYS A 179 4.33 14.47 -1.71
CA CYS A 179 5.41 15.37 -2.09
C CYS A 179 5.04 16.83 -1.79
N THR A 180 5.93 17.61 -1.24
CA THR A 180 5.74 19.03 -0.95
C THR A 180 5.36 19.87 -2.16
N ALA A 181 5.63 19.41 -3.37
CA ALA A 181 5.29 20.11 -4.61
C ALA A 181 3.78 20.37 -4.77
N TYR A 182 2.93 19.55 -4.16
CA TYR A 182 1.46 19.67 -4.22
C TYR A 182 0.84 20.24 -2.94
N GLY A 183 1.67 20.60 -1.94
CA GLY A 183 1.23 21.30 -0.75
C GLY A 183 0.45 20.48 0.27
N CYS A 184 0.36 19.15 0.12
CA CYS A 184 -0.24 18.27 1.11
C CYS A 184 0.81 17.74 2.07
N THR A 185 0.58 17.88 3.38
CA THR A 185 1.46 17.34 4.42
C THR A 185 0.89 16.06 5.02
N HIS A 186 1.76 15.25 5.65
CA HIS A 186 1.32 14.06 6.41
C HIS A 186 0.28 14.44 7.48
N ALA A 187 0.47 15.56 8.17
CA ALA A 187 -0.48 16.04 9.20
C ALA A 187 -1.85 16.34 8.60
N GLU A 188 -1.90 17.09 7.49
CA GLU A 188 -3.15 17.40 6.80
C GLU A 188 -3.85 16.13 6.28
N PHE A 189 -3.09 15.19 5.73
CA PHE A 189 -3.64 13.94 5.23
C PHE A 189 -4.25 13.12 6.35
N VAL A 190 -3.52 12.92 7.47
CA VAL A 190 -4.01 12.15 8.61
C VAL A 190 -5.16 12.87 9.33
N GLU A 191 -5.15 14.19 9.41
CA GLU A 191 -6.27 14.96 9.98
C GLU A 191 -7.59 14.73 9.22
N LYS A 192 -7.51 14.67 7.87
CA LYS A 192 -8.69 14.50 7.02
C LYS A 192 -9.14 13.06 6.84
N LEU A 193 -8.22 12.11 6.84
CA LEU A 193 -8.44 10.73 6.39
C LEU A 193 -8.07 9.67 7.44
N GLY A 194 -7.55 10.06 8.60
CA GLY A 194 -6.97 9.12 9.57
C GLY A 194 -7.91 8.00 10.01
N ASP A 195 -9.21 8.27 10.14
CA ASP A 195 -10.24 7.28 10.48
C ASP A 195 -10.53 6.27 9.33
N LYS A 196 -10.03 6.54 8.14
CA LYS A 196 -10.14 5.67 6.95
C LYS A 196 -8.87 4.88 6.66
N ILE A 197 -7.73 5.25 7.25
CA ILE A 197 -6.45 4.56 7.04
C ILE A 197 -6.48 3.20 7.75
N VAL A 198 -6.35 2.12 6.99
CA VAL A 198 -6.34 0.74 7.52
C VAL A 198 -5.07 -0.03 7.18
N THR A 199 -4.27 0.48 6.27
CA THR A 199 -2.93 0.00 5.94
C THR A 199 -2.07 1.17 5.50
N THR A 200 -0.76 1.00 5.54
CA THR A 200 0.21 2.06 5.22
C THR A 200 1.34 1.48 4.40
N HIS A 201 1.98 2.34 3.59
CA HIS A 201 3.28 2.06 3.01
C HIS A 201 4.31 2.99 3.64
N MET A 202 5.27 2.39 4.35
CA MET A 202 6.25 3.12 5.15
C MET A 202 7.61 3.06 4.47
N SER A 203 7.97 4.17 3.83
CA SER A 203 9.30 4.39 3.26
C SER A 203 9.69 5.85 3.45
N ASP A 204 10.96 6.18 3.27
CA ASP A 204 11.46 7.53 3.49
C ASP A 204 11.88 8.20 2.19
N TYR A 205 11.95 9.52 2.18
CA TYR A 205 12.32 10.30 1.00
C TYR A 205 12.92 11.66 1.37
N ASP A 206 13.30 12.42 0.35
CA ASP A 206 13.95 13.72 0.48
C ASP A 206 12.99 14.94 0.34
N PHE A 207 11.69 14.69 0.27
CA PHE A 207 10.63 15.69 -0.04
C PHE A 207 10.78 16.35 -1.42
N ILE A 208 11.53 15.73 -2.32
CA ILE A 208 11.69 16.22 -3.71
C ILE A 208 10.90 15.33 -4.66
N ASP A 209 11.05 14.01 -4.52
CA ASP A 209 10.36 13.01 -5.33
C ASP A 209 10.30 11.69 -4.55
N GLU A 210 9.47 10.77 -5.01
CA GLU A 210 9.34 9.41 -4.52
C GLU A 210 10.70 8.68 -4.53
N LYS A 211 11.10 8.08 -3.42
CA LYS A 211 12.43 7.44 -3.25
C LYS A 211 12.41 6.03 -2.67
N HIS A 212 11.42 5.69 -1.89
CA HIS A 212 11.32 4.43 -1.14
C HIS A 212 12.61 4.07 -0.38
N PHE A 213 13.21 5.07 0.29
CA PHE A 213 14.31 4.83 1.19
C PHE A 213 13.85 4.09 2.43
N PHE A 214 14.77 3.46 3.15
CA PHE A 214 14.47 2.98 4.48
C PHE A 214 14.02 4.11 5.40
N PRO A 215 13.01 3.87 6.25
CA PRO A 215 12.68 4.77 7.34
C PRO A 215 13.92 5.20 8.15
N GLY A 216 14.09 6.51 8.31
CA GLY A 216 15.24 7.12 8.98
C GLY A 216 16.46 7.41 8.10
N VAL A 217 16.39 7.14 6.80
CA VAL A 217 17.45 7.50 5.83
C VAL A 217 17.15 8.84 5.14
N GLY A 218 15.87 9.16 4.97
CA GLY A 218 15.40 10.41 4.36
C GLY A 218 15.13 11.52 5.38
N LEU A 219 14.09 12.32 5.13
CA LEU A 219 13.79 13.53 5.89
C LEU A 219 12.46 13.48 6.63
N ILE A 220 11.71 12.37 6.62
CA ILE A 220 10.46 12.25 7.35
C ILE A 220 10.72 12.37 8.87
N ASN A 221 9.93 13.20 9.53
CA ASN A 221 9.88 13.20 10.99
C ASN A 221 9.05 12.03 11.50
N TRP A 222 9.69 10.87 11.62
CA TRP A 222 9.04 9.60 11.98
C TRP A 222 8.32 9.67 13.34
N LYS A 223 8.88 10.36 14.32
CA LYS A 223 8.23 10.52 15.61
C LYS A 223 6.87 11.21 15.43
N SER A 224 6.86 12.35 14.75
CA SER A 224 5.63 13.12 14.52
C SER A 224 4.60 12.34 13.69
N LEU A 225 5.06 11.62 12.66
CA LEU A 225 4.18 10.80 11.82
C LEU A 225 3.52 9.65 12.59
N ILE A 226 4.29 8.96 13.43
CA ILE A 226 3.76 7.88 14.27
C ILE A 226 2.76 8.41 15.29
N GLU A 227 3.08 9.54 15.95
CA GLU A 227 2.16 10.20 16.90
C GLU A 227 0.83 10.58 16.22
N LEU A 228 0.87 11.11 14.99
CA LEU A 228 -0.34 11.43 14.22
C LEU A 228 -1.19 10.19 13.94
N LEU A 229 -0.57 9.09 13.51
CA LEU A 229 -1.28 7.83 13.22
C LEU A 229 -1.86 7.19 14.49
N GLU A 230 -1.10 7.21 15.61
CA GLU A 230 -1.59 6.73 16.91
C GLU A 230 -2.80 7.56 17.39
N ASP A 231 -2.74 8.88 17.25
CA ASP A 231 -3.82 9.79 17.66
C ASP A 231 -5.06 9.62 16.78
N ALA A 232 -4.88 9.31 15.49
CA ALA A 232 -5.96 8.93 14.57
C ALA A 232 -6.56 7.55 14.87
N GLY A 233 -5.92 6.75 15.72
CA GLY A 233 -6.39 5.41 16.11
C GLY A 233 -5.98 4.30 15.15
N TYR A 234 -4.96 4.51 14.32
CA TYR A 234 -4.42 3.47 13.44
C TYR A 234 -3.96 2.26 14.25
N ASP A 235 -4.34 1.07 13.81
CA ASP A 235 -4.03 -0.21 14.43
C ASP A 235 -3.54 -1.28 13.43
N GLY A 236 -3.27 -0.86 12.19
CA GLY A 236 -2.67 -1.70 11.15
C GLY A 236 -1.18 -1.96 11.38
N PRO A 237 -0.51 -2.63 10.44
CA PRO A 237 0.92 -2.90 10.53
C PRO A 237 1.77 -1.66 10.22
N PHE A 238 2.98 -1.63 10.76
CA PHE A 238 4.06 -0.86 10.16
C PHE A 238 4.55 -1.64 8.93
N LEU A 239 4.05 -1.28 7.77
CA LEU A 239 4.31 -2.02 6.54
C LEU A 239 5.40 -1.32 5.74
N TYR A 240 6.57 -1.91 5.70
CA TYR A 240 7.67 -1.41 4.90
C TYR A 240 7.39 -1.59 3.42
N GLU A 241 7.50 -0.51 2.65
CA GLU A 241 7.52 -0.53 1.21
C GLU A 241 8.84 0.01 0.70
N GLY A 242 9.62 -0.83 0.07
CA GLY A 242 10.94 -0.46 -0.43
C GLY A 242 11.67 -1.65 -1.02
N GLY A 243 12.88 -1.46 -1.49
CA GLY A 243 13.66 -2.42 -2.25
C GLY A 243 14.11 -3.68 -1.48
N PHE A 244 13.18 -4.37 -0.85
CA PHE A 244 13.42 -5.65 -0.13
C PHE A 244 13.34 -6.87 -1.04
N SER A 245 12.85 -6.72 -2.27
CA SER A 245 12.84 -7.82 -3.22
C SER A 245 14.26 -8.14 -3.66
N PRO A 246 14.65 -9.41 -3.70
CA PRO A 246 15.95 -9.83 -4.26
C PRO A 246 16.22 -9.27 -5.65
N SER A 247 15.16 -9.06 -6.45
CA SER A 247 15.25 -8.47 -7.79
C SER A 247 15.66 -6.99 -7.81
N HIS A 248 15.48 -6.26 -6.70
CA HIS A 248 15.86 -4.86 -6.54
C HIS A 248 17.20 -4.67 -5.84
N TRP A 249 17.91 -5.74 -5.55
CA TRP A 249 19.17 -5.71 -4.81
C TRP A 249 20.35 -5.34 -5.71
N ALA A 250 20.80 -4.09 -5.58
CA ALA A 250 22.16 -3.72 -5.93
C ALA A 250 22.90 -3.41 -4.61
N PRO A 251 24.10 -3.98 -4.39
CA PRO A 251 24.90 -3.74 -3.18
C PRO A 251 25.20 -2.27 -2.90
N GLU A 252 25.06 -1.44 -3.92
CA GLU A 252 25.34 0.00 -3.90
C GLU A 252 24.12 0.86 -3.60
N LYS A 253 22.93 0.25 -3.49
CA LYS A 253 21.70 0.98 -3.16
C LYS A 253 21.50 1.02 -1.63
N PRO A 254 21.00 2.14 -1.08
CA PRO A 254 20.75 2.27 0.35
C PRO A 254 19.58 1.40 0.86
N TYR A 255 19.05 0.53 0.02
CA TYR A 255 18.01 -0.42 0.33
C TYR A 255 18.64 -1.60 1.08
N GLY A 256 18.30 -1.76 2.32
CA GLY A 256 18.85 -2.80 3.17
C GLY A 256 18.29 -4.19 2.91
N THR A 257 18.70 -5.10 3.73
CA THR A 257 18.18 -6.47 3.80
C THR A 257 16.95 -6.54 4.71
N ILE A 258 16.29 -7.67 4.75
CA ILE A 258 15.22 -7.97 5.73
C ILE A 258 15.78 -7.82 7.17
N GLU A 259 17.03 -8.22 7.40
CA GLU A 259 17.73 -8.01 8.67
C GLU A 259 17.87 -6.52 9.00
N THR A 260 18.20 -5.70 8.01
CA THR A 260 18.30 -4.25 8.17
C THR A 260 16.93 -3.64 8.47
N ALA A 261 15.82 -4.14 7.89
CA ALA A 261 14.48 -3.71 8.23
C ALA A 261 14.18 -3.92 9.73
N ARG A 262 14.56 -5.07 10.27
CA ARG A 262 14.44 -5.34 11.70
C ARG A 262 15.25 -4.38 12.56
N GLU A 263 16.50 -4.15 12.22
CA GLU A 263 17.37 -3.21 12.93
C GLU A 263 16.82 -1.79 12.86
N ARG A 264 16.31 -1.36 11.71
CA ARG A 264 15.70 -0.04 11.51
C ARG A 264 14.36 0.10 12.22
N HIS A 265 13.56 -0.94 12.28
CA HIS A 265 12.33 -0.93 13.09
C HIS A 265 12.65 -0.70 14.57
N MET A 266 13.71 -1.32 15.08
CA MET A 266 14.24 -1.03 16.42
C MET A 266 14.66 0.43 16.55
N THR A 267 15.37 0.97 15.56
CA THR A 267 15.79 2.38 15.54
C THR A 267 14.59 3.35 15.49
N ILE A 268 13.53 3.00 14.77
CA ILE A 268 12.31 3.83 14.73
C ILE A 268 11.62 3.82 16.08
N LYS A 269 11.53 2.67 16.75
CA LYS A 269 11.03 2.61 18.13
C LYS A 269 11.84 3.52 19.07
N GLU A 270 13.15 3.54 18.92
CA GLU A 270 14.04 4.43 19.67
C GLU A 270 13.78 5.91 19.32
N LEU A 271 13.64 6.23 18.02
CA LEU A 271 13.36 7.60 17.55
C LEU A 271 11.98 8.12 17.99
N THR A 272 11.01 7.24 18.12
CA THR A 272 9.65 7.59 18.56
C THR A 272 9.51 7.58 20.07
N GLY A 273 10.52 7.09 20.83
CA GLY A 273 10.45 6.92 22.26
C GLY A 273 9.46 5.83 22.71
N ALA A 274 9.04 4.95 21.80
CA ALA A 274 8.25 3.78 22.14
C ALA A 274 9.19 2.73 22.77
N GLU A 275 9.01 2.43 24.06
CA GLU A 275 9.70 1.34 24.78
C GLU A 275 9.12 -0.03 24.42
#